data_eb9911625158c0f628979ab1b0d25a78
#
_entry.id   eb9911625158c0f628979ab1b0d25a78
#
_cell.length_a   1.000
_cell.length_b   1.000
_cell.length_c   1.000
_cell.angle_alpha   90.00
_cell.angle_beta   90.00
_cell.angle_gamma   90.00
#
_symmetry.space_group_name_H-M   'P 1'
#
loop_
_entity.id
_entity.type
_entity.pdbx_description
1 polymer ?
#
loop_
_entity_poly.entity_id
_entity_poly.type
_entity_poly.pdbx_seq_one_letter_code
_entity_poly.pdbx_strand_id
1 'polypeptide(L)'
;LALYFVTLQIENAVFRFVIENRTKEDDQISYVTSASVVLLVMAGASTLIIIAINSLYAIPYVTLVTTALWAQSLYLFVSNLARGLGRNADYSIASFIVTVSSLVINIILIVGFKSGAVSILVALAFSNLIGFVYFVYRLHVWKFIRVGAVNSKKIQEMLQYSLPLIPNAISWWIANTSDRLIIIYFLGTAFNGIYAAANKIPTIYTTIFTVFNTAWTESVSLAINDSDRDEYINSMMNNGFKLFSFVNMGIIVCVSLSFRWLIGKQYEEAYNHIFILLVAIFINSMCSLLGGVLGGLKDTKVIGWTTVVGAIANALINFALIQSIGLYAASISTLVSYLIIYIFRLKAVKKVVYIKVSGEYLVQCLAMLLIVFWGYFYRKSIINVVILIALTVWGIFQNRNILFPLINSIKNKLAQNKEE
;
A
#
# COMPACT_ATOMS: atom_id res chain seq x y z
N LEU A 1 -5.53 5.59 12.52
CA LEU A 1 -4.43 6.15 13.31
C LEU A 1 -4.18 5.38 14.60
N ALA A 2 -5.17 5.14 15.44
CA ALA A 2 -5.01 4.43 16.72
C ALA A 2 -4.27 3.10 16.57
N LEU A 3 -4.53 2.36 15.51
CA LEU A 3 -3.92 1.06 15.24
C LEU A 3 -2.37 1.12 15.21
N TYR A 4 -1.78 2.16 14.61
CA TYR A 4 -0.32 2.31 14.51
C TYR A 4 0.35 2.51 15.87
N PHE A 5 -0.37 3.11 16.82
CA PHE A 5 0.08 3.26 18.21
C PHE A 5 -0.16 1.98 19.02
N VAL A 6 -1.28 1.29 18.77
CA VAL A 6 -1.60 0.02 19.45
C VAL A 6 -0.60 -1.08 19.09
N THR A 7 -0.18 -1.16 17.82
CA THR A 7 0.75 -2.19 17.38
C THR A 7 2.21 -1.77 17.43
N LEU A 8 2.52 -0.47 17.52
CA LEU A 8 3.86 0.11 17.28
C LEU A 8 4.48 -0.38 15.95
N GLN A 9 3.64 -0.79 14.99
CA GLN A 9 4.08 -1.40 13.73
C GLN A 9 4.93 -2.68 13.93
N ILE A 10 4.82 -3.35 15.08
CA ILE A 10 5.63 -4.51 15.43
C ILE A 10 5.39 -5.69 14.48
N GLU A 11 4.21 -5.78 13.88
CA GLU A 11 3.86 -6.75 12.86
C GLU A 11 4.77 -6.68 11.63
N ASN A 12 5.23 -5.48 11.26
CA ASN A 12 6.18 -5.31 10.15
C ASN A 12 7.59 -5.80 10.55
N ALA A 13 7.96 -5.62 11.81
CA ALA A 13 9.20 -6.19 12.34
C ALA A 13 9.12 -7.73 12.37
N VAL A 14 7.99 -8.31 12.82
CA VAL A 14 7.78 -9.77 12.77
C VAL A 14 7.98 -10.29 11.35
N PHE A 15 7.34 -9.68 10.36
CA PHE A 15 7.55 -10.07 8.96
C PHE A 15 9.03 -10.06 8.59
N ARG A 16 9.75 -8.97 8.86
CA ARG A 16 11.14 -8.79 8.44
C ARG A 16 12.12 -9.72 9.14
N PHE A 17 11.99 -9.89 10.47
CA PHE A 17 12.90 -10.72 11.25
C PHE A 17 12.60 -12.23 11.14
N VAL A 18 11.35 -12.62 10.94
CA VAL A 18 10.99 -14.01 10.67
C VAL A 18 11.48 -14.44 9.29
N ILE A 19 11.36 -13.61 8.26
CA ILE A 19 11.84 -13.92 6.91
C ILE A 19 13.36 -14.11 6.88
N GLU A 20 14.10 -13.30 7.65
CA GLU A 20 15.56 -13.39 7.75
C GLU A 20 16.02 -14.66 8.47
N ASN A 21 15.18 -15.19 9.36
CA ASN A 21 15.51 -16.37 10.17
C ASN A 21 14.67 -17.59 9.79
N ARG A 22 14.26 -17.73 8.52
CA ARG A 22 13.41 -18.87 8.07
C ARG A 22 14.02 -20.24 8.34
N THR A 23 15.33 -20.35 8.41
CA THR A 23 16.06 -21.62 8.67
C THR A 23 16.38 -21.85 10.15
N LYS A 24 16.08 -20.88 11.05
CA LYS A 24 16.45 -20.92 12.46
C LYS A 24 15.21 -20.87 13.34
N GLU A 25 14.64 -22.02 13.64
CA GLU A 25 13.37 -22.15 14.36
C GLU A 25 13.39 -21.49 15.75
N ASP A 26 14.45 -21.66 16.52
CA ASP A 26 14.55 -21.05 17.87
C ASP A 26 14.61 -19.51 17.80
N ASP A 27 15.24 -18.95 16.78
CA ASP A 27 15.24 -17.50 16.55
C ASP A 27 13.86 -16.99 16.17
N GLN A 28 13.13 -17.71 15.29
CA GLN A 28 11.74 -17.38 14.95
C GLN A 28 10.86 -17.38 16.19
N ILE A 29 10.91 -18.44 16.99
CA ILE A 29 10.14 -18.55 18.24
C ILE A 29 10.45 -17.37 19.16
N SER A 30 11.73 -17.03 19.32
CA SER A 30 12.14 -15.92 20.20
C SER A 30 11.66 -14.56 19.69
N TYR A 31 11.75 -14.27 18.37
CA TYR A 31 11.23 -13.03 17.78
C TYR A 31 9.70 -12.97 17.88
N VAL A 32 8.98 -14.03 17.54
CA VAL A 32 7.51 -14.06 17.58
C VAL A 32 7.01 -13.92 19.01
N THR A 33 7.60 -14.66 19.98
CA THR A 33 7.22 -14.56 21.39
C THR A 33 7.49 -13.15 21.93
N SER A 34 8.66 -12.57 21.65
CA SER A 34 9.03 -11.23 22.09
C SER A 34 8.10 -10.16 21.50
N ALA A 35 7.76 -10.27 20.23
CA ALA A 35 6.83 -9.37 19.55
C ALA A 35 5.40 -9.50 20.10
N SER A 36 4.96 -10.72 20.43
CA SER A 36 3.63 -10.96 21.02
C SER A 36 3.51 -10.27 22.39
N VAL A 37 4.57 -10.29 23.22
CA VAL A 37 4.58 -9.57 24.49
C VAL A 37 4.45 -8.07 24.26
N VAL A 38 5.21 -7.49 23.33
CA VAL A 38 5.09 -6.05 22.99
C VAL A 38 3.67 -5.72 22.54
N LEU A 39 3.09 -6.53 21.64
CA LEU A 39 1.72 -6.31 21.15
C LEU A 39 0.71 -6.33 22.29
N LEU A 40 0.77 -7.32 23.16
CA LEU A 40 -0.18 -7.47 24.29
C LEU A 40 -0.05 -6.31 25.29
N VAL A 41 1.19 -5.91 25.64
CA VAL A 41 1.44 -4.78 26.55
C VAL A 41 0.88 -3.48 25.93
N MET A 42 1.14 -3.22 24.66
CA MET A 42 0.68 -2.00 24.00
C MET A 42 -0.84 -1.99 23.76
N ALA A 43 -1.43 -3.14 23.44
CA ALA A 43 -2.88 -3.27 23.32
C ALA A 43 -3.56 -3.08 24.69
N GLY A 44 -3.00 -3.62 25.77
CA GLY A 44 -3.45 -3.37 27.15
C GLY A 44 -3.35 -1.89 27.54
N ALA A 45 -2.19 -1.27 27.31
CA ALA A 45 -1.97 0.15 27.57
C ALA A 45 -2.96 1.04 26.80
N SER A 46 -3.18 0.74 25.51
CA SER A 46 -4.14 1.47 24.66
C SER A 46 -5.57 1.32 25.17
N THR A 47 -5.93 0.15 25.67
CA THR A 47 -7.24 -0.08 26.30
C THR A 47 -7.43 0.80 27.55
N LEU A 48 -6.43 0.87 28.42
CA LEU A 48 -6.47 1.74 29.61
C LEU A 48 -6.60 3.22 29.21
N ILE A 49 -5.86 3.65 28.19
CA ILE A 49 -5.97 5.02 27.67
C ILE A 49 -7.38 5.29 27.11
N ILE A 50 -7.95 4.36 26.34
CA ILE A 50 -9.31 4.50 25.78
C ILE A 50 -10.34 4.57 26.91
N ILE A 51 -10.21 3.75 27.94
CA ILE A 51 -11.11 3.79 29.12
C ILE A 51 -10.96 5.13 29.84
N ALA A 52 -9.76 5.63 30.06
CA ALA A 52 -9.51 6.93 30.69
C ALA A 52 -10.08 8.09 29.87
N ILE A 53 -9.95 8.06 28.54
CA ILE A 53 -10.57 9.08 27.65
C ILE A 53 -12.10 8.96 27.70
N ASN A 54 -12.64 7.74 27.72
CA ASN A 54 -14.08 7.52 27.80
C ASN A 54 -14.71 8.04 29.10
N SER A 55 -13.97 8.01 30.21
CA SER A 55 -14.45 8.60 31.46
C SER A 55 -14.57 10.14 31.40
N LEU A 56 -13.81 10.78 30.48
CA LEU A 56 -13.83 12.23 30.30
C LEU A 56 -14.82 12.69 29.19
N TYR A 57 -14.93 11.92 28.11
CA TYR A 57 -15.61 12.36 26.86
C TYR A 57 -16.73 11.44 26.36
N ALA A 58 -17.11 10.38 27.11
CA ALA A 58 -18.17 9.44 26.75
C ALA A 58 -18.14 9.00 25.26
N ILE A 59 -17.13 8.22 24.90
CA ILE A 59 -16.94 7.74 23.51
C ILE A 59 -18.07 6.77 23.15
N PRO A 60 -18.85 7.05 22.07
CA PRO A 60 -19.87 6.12 21.62
C PRO A 60 -19.28 4.75 21.25
N TYR A 61 -19.93 3.67 21.69
CA TYR A 61 -19.55 2.29 21.35
C TYR A 61 -18.09 1.93 21.72
N VAL A 62 -17.55 2.48 22.81
CA VAL A 62 -16.15 2.31 23.22
C VAL A 62 -15.71 0.84 23.28
N THR A 63 -16.56 -0.05 23.78
CA THR A 63 -16.28 -1.50 23.82
C THR A 63 -16.11 -2.11 22.45
N LEU A 64 -16.94 -1.74 21.47
CA LEU A 64 -16.85 -2.21 20.10
C LEU A 64 -15.61 -1.65 19.40
N VAL A 65 -15.28 -0.37 19.62
CA VAL A 65 -14.07 0.25 19.08
C VAL A 65 -12.83 -0.47 19.61
N THR A 66 -12.77 -0.72 20.92
CA THR A 66 -11.64 -1.43 21.55
C THR A 66 -11.53 -2.86 21.05
N THR A 67 -12.66 -3.59 20.96
CA THR A 67 -12.67 -4.96 20.43
C THR A 67 -12.23 -5.01 18.97
N ALA A 68 -12.67 -4.06 18.14
CA ALA A 68 -12.25 -3.97 16.75
C ALA A 68 -10.74 -3.68 16.61
N LEU A 69 -10.17 -2.80 17.44
CA LEU A 69 -8.74 -2.52 17.47
C LEU A 69 -7.93 -3.76 17.87
N TRP A 70 -8.37 -4.50 18.90
CA TRP A 70 -7.71 -5.75 19.30
C TRP A 70 -7.78 -6.80 18.19
N ALA A 71 -8.97 -7.05 17.64
CA ALA A 71 -9.16 -8.03 16.57
C ALA A 71 -8.28 -7.73 15.35
N GLN A 72 -8.23 -6.46 14.94
CA GLN A 72 -7.42 -6.02 13.81
C GLN A 72 -5.92 -6.13 14.10
N SER A 73 -5.47 -5.78 15.32
CA SER A 73 -4.07 -5.88 15.73
C SER A 73 -3.59 -7.34 15.72
N LEU A 74 -4.40 -8.23 16.29
CA LEU A 74 -4.10 -9.67 16.30
C LEU A 74 -4.08 -10.26 14.88
N TYR A 75 -5.05 -9.91 14.04
CA TYR A 75 -5.07 -10.37 12.65
C TYR A 75 -3.84 -9.88 11.87
N LEU A 76 -3.48 -8.61 11.97
CA LEU A 76 -2.30 -8.06 11.29
C LEU A 76 -1.01 -8.73 11.75
N PHE A 77 -0.89 -9.01 13.04
CA PHE A 77 0.27 -9.70 13.59
C PHE A 77 0.45 -11.09 12.98
N VAL A 78 -0.59 -11.93 13.03
CA VAL A 78 -0.50 -13.30 12.49
C VAL A 78 -0.45 -13.33 10.94
N SER A 79 -1.04 -12.35 10.29
CA SER A 79 -0.99 -12.15 8.84
C SER A 79 0.45 -11.89 8.37
N ASN A 80 1.17 -10.99 9.06
CA ASN A 80 2.58 -10.72 8.77
C ASN A 80 3.51 -11.87 9.18
N LEU A 81 3.17 -12.62 10.24
CA LEU A 81 3.85 -13.86 10.58
C LEU A 81 3.71 -14.90 9.45
N ALA A 82 2.50 -15.08 8.90
CA ALA A 82 2.27 -15.99 7.77
C ALA A 82 3.17 -15.65 6.56
N ARG A 83 3.25 -14.38 6.22
CA ARG A 83 4.13 -13.89 5.14
C ARG A 83 5.61 -14.10 5.46
N GLY A 84 6.03 -13.80 6.68
CA GLY A 84 7.40 -14.05 7.16
C GLY A 84 7.80 -15.51 7.02
N LEU A 85 6.89 -16.44 7.32
CA LEU A 85 7.07 -17.90 7.16
C LEU A 85 6.97 -18.38 5.70
N GLY A 86 6.66 -17.50 4.72
CA GLY A 86 6.47 -17.89 3.31
C GLY A 86 5.12 -18.54 3.02
N ARG A 87 4.16 -18.47 3.95
CA ARG A 87 2.82 -19.07 3.82
C ARG A 87 1.87 -18.11 3.07
N ASN A 88 2.28 -17.68 1.87
CA ASN A 88 1.56 -16.67 1.08
C ASN A 88 0.18 -17.14 0.59
N ALA A 89 0.00 -18.45 0.37
CA ALA A 89 -1.31 -19.02 0.05
C ALA A 89 -2.29 -18.86 1.22
N ASP A 90 -1.85 -19.18 2.45
CA ASP A 90 -2.67 -19.02 3.65
C ASP A 90 -2.98 -17.54 3.90
N TYR A 91 -2.03 -16.63 3.64
CA TYR A 91 -2.25 -15.17 3.68
C TYR A 91 -3.35 -14.73 2.72
N SER A 92 -3.32 -15.21 1.48
CA SER A 92 -4.31 -14.85 0.46
C SER A 92 -5.71 -15.39 0.81
N ILE A 93 -5.78 -16.64 1.29
CA ILE A 93 -7.04 -17.26 1.73
C ILE A 93 -7.62 -16.52 2.93
N ALA A 94 -6.82 -16.20 3.95
CA ALA A 94 -7.28 -15.44 5.12
C ALA A 94 -7.78 -14.06 4.74
N SER A 95 -7.06 -13.34 3.86
CA SER A 95 -7.48 -12.02 3.38
C SER A 95 -8.81 -12.08 2.63
N PHE A 96 -9.03 -13.13 1.84
CA PHE A 96 -10.30 -13.37 1.16
C PHE A 96 -11.44 -13.65 2.17
N ILE A 97 -11.19 -14.53 3.15
CA ILE A 97 -12.15 -14.84 4.23
C ILE A 97 -12.55 -13.57 4.99
N VAL A 98 -11.57 -12.74 5.39
CA VAL A 98 -11.83 -11.48 6.11
C VAL A 98 -12.65 -10.53 5.26
N THR A 99 -12.33 -10.39 3.99
CA THR A 99 -13.05 -9.49 3.07
C THR A 99 -14.50 -9.94 2.86
N VAL A 100 -14.71 -11.23 2.57
CA VAL A 100 -16.04 -11.80 2.33
C VAL A 100 -16.89 -11.76 3.61
N SER A 101 -16.33 -12.18 4.75
CA SER A 101 -17.04 -12.14 6.02
C SER A 101 -17.41 -10.71 6.43
N SER A 102 -16.51 -9.74 6.23
CA SER A 102 -16.81 -8.33 6.48
C SER A 102 -17.95 -7.82 5.60
N LEU A 103 -17.94 -8.17 4.32
CA LEU A 103 -19.03 -7.82 3.39
C LEU A 103 -20.36 -8.42 3.83
N VAL A 104 -20.38 -9.72 4.09
CA VAL A 104 -21.61 -10.45 4.49
C VAL A 104 -22.17 -9.88 5.80
N ILE A 105 -21.32 -9.70 6.81
CA ILE A 105 -21.76 -9.14 8.10
C ILE A 105 -22.32 -7.72 7.93
N ASN A 106 -21.65 -6.86 7.13
CA ASN A 106 -22.15 -5.52 6.84
C ASN A 106 -23.51 -5.56 6.14
N ILE A 107 -23.70 -6.41 5.13
CA ILE A 107 -25.00 -6.53 4.43
C ILE A 107 -26.09 -6.97 5.41
N ILE A 108 -25.86 -8.01 6.21
CA ILE A 108 -26.84 -8.51 7.17
C ILE A 108 -27.22 -7.43 8.19
N LEU A 109 -26.22 -6.72 8.74
CA LEU A 109 -26.46 -5.73 9.80
C LEU A 109 -27.04 -4.41 9.27
N ILE A 110 -26.63 -3.95 8.08
CA ILE A 110 -27.13 -2.70 7.50
C ILE A 110 -28.51 -2.92 6.88
N VAL A 111 -28.69 -3.96 6.07
CA VAL A 111 -29.94 -4.20 5.33
C VAL A 111 -30.96 -4.92 6.21
N GLY A 112 -30.54 -5.97 6.94
CA GLY A 112 -31.42 -6.77 7.80
C GLY A 112 -31.81 -6.04 9.09
N PHE A 113 -30.82 -5.58 9.84
CA PHE A 113 -31.03 -4.99 11.18
C PHE A 113 -31.05 -3.46 11.21
N LYS A 114 -30.75 -2.78 10.10
CA LYS A 114 -30.69 -1.30 9.99
C LYS A 114 -29.81 -0.64 11.06
N SER A 115 -28.72 -1.33 11.47
CA SER A 115 -27.88 -0.94 12.62
C SER A 115 -26.93 0.22 12.35
N GLY A 116 -26.99 0.88 11.18
CA GLY A 116 -26.21 2.08 10.86
C GLY A 116 -24.69 1.91 11.02
N ALA A 117 -24.03 2.88 11.64
CA ALA A 117 -22.57 2.90 11.80
C ALA A 117 -22.00 1.78 12.68
N VAL A 118 -22.81 1.22 13.60
CA VAL A 118 -22.41 0.09 14.46
C VAL A 118 -22.05 -1.14 13.63
N SER A 119 -22.75 -1.35 12.51
CA SER A 119 -22.49 -2.46 11.59
C SER A 119 -21.03 -2.53 11.14
N ILE A 120 -20.43 -1.37 10.85
CA ILE A 120 -19.04 -1.27 10.38
C ILE A 120 -18.08 -1.75 11.46
N LEU A 121 -18.28 -1.34 12.71
CA LEU A 121 -17.43 -1.75 13.84
C LEU A 121 -17.56 -3.24 14.13
N VAL A 122 -18.78 -3.75 14.12
CA VAL A 122 -19.06 -5.18 14.34
C VAL A 122 -18.45 -6.01 13.22
N ALA A 123 -18.67 -5.62 11.95
CA ALA A 123 -18.11 -6.32 10.81
C ALA A 123 -16.57 -6.32 10.86
N LEU A 124 -15.97 -5.18 11.21
CA LEU A 124 -14.52 -5.07 11.35
C LEU A 124 -13.98 -5.99 12.46
N ALA A 125 -14.62 -6.01 13.63
CA ALA A 125 -14.21 -6.85 14.74
C ALA A 125 -14.32 -8.35 14.41
N PHE A 126 -15.49 -8.79 13.98
CA PHE A 126 -15.75 -10.20 13.73
C PHE A 126 -14.98 -10.75 12.52
N SER A 127 -14.88 -10.02 11.41
CA SER A 127 -14.13 -10.49 10.25
C SER A 127 -12.64 -10.67 10.56
N ASN A 128 -12.02 -9.74 11.30
CA ASN A 128 -10.63 -9.87 11.71
C ASN A 128 -10.44 -11.01 12.74
N LEU A 129 -11.39 -11.25 13.64
CA LEU A 129 -11.35 -12.40 14.54
C LEU A 129 -11.43 -13.72 13.78
N ILE A 130 -12.30 -13.82 12.78
CA ILE A 130 -12.38 -15.02 11.90
C ILE A 130 -11.03 -15.25 11.21
N GLY A 131 -10.43 -14.21 10.64
CA GLY A 131 -9.11 -14.29 10.01
C GLY A 131 -8.00 -14.67 11.00
N PHE A 132 -8.02 -14.11 12.21
CA PHE A 132 -7.09 -14.47 13.29
C PHE A 132 -7.21 -15.95 13.66
N VAL A 133 -8.43 -16.43 13.91
CA VAL A 133 -8.70 -17.84 14.25
C VAL A 133 -8.23 -18.78 13.14
N TYR A 134 -8.51 -18.44 11.87
CA TYR A 134 -8.01 -19.20 10.73
C TYR A 134 -6.48 -19.35 10.78
N PHE A 135 -5.74 -18.25 10.99
CA PHE A 135 -4.28 -18.30 11.07
C PHE A 135 -3.78 -19.06 12.28
N VAL A 136 -4.40 -18.89 13.46
CA VAL A 136 -4.01 -19.61 14.69
C VAL A 136 -4.01 -21.11 14.43
N TYR A 137 -5.08 -21.64 13.81
CA TYR A 137 -5.17 -23.06 13.50
C TYR A 137 -4.24 -23.46 12.34
N ARG A 138 -4.20 -22.68 11.28
CA ARG A 138 -3.48 -23.05 10.05
C ARG A 138 -1.97 -23.00 10.20
N LEU A 139 -1.46 -22.04 10.96
CA LEU A 139 -0.03 -21.86 11.22
C LEU A 139 0.44 -22.56 12.49
N HIS A 140 -0.48 -23.08 13.31
CA HIS A 140 -0.16 -23.62 14.64
C HIS A 140 0.60 -22.58 15.49
N VAL A 141 0.06 -21.34 15.59
CA VAL A 141 0.73 -20.18 16.20
C VAL A 141 1.26 -20.49 17.60
N TRP A 142 0.62 -21.38 18.35
CA TRP A 142 1.08 -21.80 19.69
C TRP A 142 2.48 -22.44 19.68
N LYS A 143 2.96 -22.97 18.55
CA LYS A 143 4.33 -23.50 18.43
C LYS A 143 5.39 -22.40 18.46
N PHE A 144 5.03 -21.19 18.05
CA PHE A 144 5.92 -20.03 18.01
C PHE A 144 5.88 -19.20 19.29
N ILE A 145 5.07 -19.57 20.29
CA ILE A 145 4.94 -18.86 21.56
C ILE A 145 5.48 -19.75 22.67
N ARG A 146 6.62 -19.33 23.25
CA ARG A 146 7.28 -20.01 24.38
C ARG A 146 7.69 -18.98 25.43
N VAL A 147 7.05 -18.98 26.60
CA VAL A 147 7.24 -17.97 27.64
C VAL A 147 8.71 -17.69 27.98
N GLY A 148 9.56 -18.75 28.02
CA GLY A 148 10.99 -18.60 28.29
C GLY A 148 11.84 -18.06 27.11
N ALA A 149 11.26 -17.83 25.92
CA ALA A 149 11.97 -17.37 24.75
C ALA A 149 11.94 -15.84 24.56
N VAL A 150 11.35 -15.10 25.51
CA VAL A 150 11.34 -13.62 25.50
C VAL A 150 12.77 -13.09 25.60
N ASN A 151 13.17 -12.22 24.72
CA ASN A 151 14.51 -11.65 24.67
C ASN A 151 14.46 -10.13 24.47
N SER A 152 14.92 -9.40 25.49
CA SER A 152 14.92 -7.93 25.49
C SER A 152 15.73 -7.33 24.35
N LYS A 153 16.84 -7.97 23.95
CA LYS A 153 17.66 -7.50 22.83
C LYS A 153 16.90 -7.60 21.51
N LYS A 154 16.18 -8.71 21.28
CA LYS A 154 15.33 -8.88 20.10
C LYS A 154 14.15 -7.92 20.09
N ILE A 155 13.57 -7.62 21.26
CA ILE A 155 12.55 -6.55 21.39
C ILE A 155 13.13 -5.21 20.94
N GLN A 156 14.32 -4.86 21.41
CA GLN A 156 14.96 -3.59 21.03
C GLN A 156 15.25 -3.52 19.53
N GLU A 157 15.78 -4.59 18.94
CA GLU A 157 16.03 -4.68 17.47
C GLU A 157 14.72 -4.48 16.67
N MET A 158 13.64 -5.15 17.06
CA MET A 158 12.35 -5.01 16.41
C MET A 158 11.75 -3.61 16.57
N LEU A 159 11.86 -3.01 17.76
CA LEU A 159 11.37 -1.64 17.99
C LEU A 159 12.21 -0.61 17.23
N GLN A 160 13.52 -0.77 17.13
CA GLN A 160 14.37 0.10 16.30
C GLN A 160 13.98 0.07 14.82
N TYR A 161 13.47 -1.07 14.33
CA TYR A 161 12.96 -1.21 12.97
C TYR A 161 11.55 -0.62 12.83
N SER A 162 10.65 -0.91 13.77
CA SER A 162 9.21 -0.61 13.62
C SER A 162 8.84 0.83 14.01
N LEU A 163 9.46 1.41 15.04
CA LEU A 163 9.12 2.77 15.50
C LEU A 163 9.27 3.85 14.41
N PRO A 164 10.32 3.84 13.57
CA PRO A 164 10.42 4.81 12.48
C PRO A 164 9.34 4.66 11.39
N LEU A 165 8.62 3.54 11.35
CA LEU A 165 7.51 3.33 10.43
C LEU A 165 6.21 4.03 10.91
N ILE A 166 6.10 4.37 12.20
CA ILE A 166 4.93 5.09 12.72
C ILE A 166 4.81 6.48 12.10
N PRO A 167 5.84 7.35 12.12
CA PRO A 167 5.80 8.62 11.41
C PRO A 167 5.45 8.47 9.92
N ASN A 168 5.97 7.42 9.27
CA ASN A 168 5.60 7.11 7.88
C ASN A 168 4.09 6.90 7.72
N ALA A 169 3.49 6.03 8.52
CA ALA A 169 2.07 5.71 8.44
C ALA A 169 1.17 6.91 8.79
N ILE A 170 1.54 7.69 9.81
CA ILE A 170 0.85 8.91 10.19
C ILE A 170 0.92 9.95 9.06
N SER A 171 2.09 10.12 8.46
CA SER A 171 2.29 11.08 7.36
C SER A 171 1.45 10.75 6.14
N TRP A 172 1.31 9.47 5.79
CA TRP A 172 0.39 9.03 4.74
C TRP A 172 -1.06 9.37 5.06
N TRP A 173 -1.47 9.16 6.31
CA TRP A 173 -2.82 9.50 6.73
C TRP A 173 -3.05 11.02 6.72
N ILE A 174 -2.11 11.80 7.22
CA ILE A 174 -2.17 13.28 7.20
C ILE A 174 -2.26 13.76 5.76
N ALA A 175 -1.38 13.31 4.86
CA ALA A 175 -1.39 13.74 3.45
C ALA A 175 -2.76 13.49 2.80
N ASN A 176 -3.31 12.28 2.94
CA ASN A 176 -4.61 11.95 2.37
C ASN A 176 -5.78 12.72 2.99
N THR A 177 -5.68 13.09 4.28
CA THR A 177 -6.74 13.78 5.00
C THR A 177 -6.62 15.31 4.83
N SER A 178 -5.39 15.84 4.86
CA SER A 178 -5.15 17.29 4.71
C SER A 178 -5.64 17.83 3.38
N ASP A 179 -5.44 17.10 2.28
CA ASP A 179 -5.95 17.51 0.96
C ASP A 179 -7.46 17.75 1.01
N ARG A 180 -8.21 16.82 1.61
CA ARG A 180 -9.67 16.93 1.71
C ARG A 180 -10.10 18.07 2.63
N LEU A 181 -9.44 18.27 3.77
CA LEU A 181 -9.74 19.36 4.71
C LEU A 181 -9.47 20.72 4.08
N ILE A 182 -8.34 20.88 3.39
CA ILE A 182 -7.97 22.10 2.68
C ILE A 182 -8.99 22.40 1.57
N ILE A 183 -9.36 21.40 0.75
CA ILE A 183 -10.39 21.56 -0.29
C ILE A 183 -11.73 21.98 0.32
N ILE A 184 -12.18 21.33 1.39
CA ILE A 184 -13.47 21.66 2.03
C ILE A 184 -13.44 23.07 2.58
N TYR A 185 -12.34 23.47 3.23
CA TYR A 185 -12.22 24.80 3.85
C TYR A 185 -12.20 25.95 2.83
N PHE A 186 -11.47 25.80 1.72
CA PHE A 186 -11.30 26.88 0.75
C PHE A 186 -12.30 26.83 -0.42
N LEU A 187 -12.69 25.64 -0.88
CA LEU A 187 -13.51 25.45 -2.08
C LEU A 187 -14.91 24.86 -1.78
N GLY A 188 -15.08 24.26 -0.61
CA GLY A 188 -16.35 23.67 -0.20
C GLY A 188 -16.49 22.16 -0.51
N THR A 189 -17.59 21.59 -0.02
CA THR A 189 -17.85 20.12 -0.06
C THR A 189 -18.07 19.59 -1.47
N ALA A 190 -18.60 20.41 -2.39
CA ALA A 190 -18.83 20.02 -3.78
C ALA A 190 -17.49 19.67 -4.48
N PHE A 191 -16.47 20.51 -4.33
CA PHE A 191 -15.13 20.27 -4.89
C PHE A 191 -14.44 19.05 -4.25
N ASN A 192 -14.68 18.79 -2.96
CA ASN A 192 -14.22 17.56 -2.34
C ASN A 192 -14.87 16.32 -2.96
N GLY A 193 -16.13 16.41 -3.37
CA GLY A 193 -16.83 15.37 -4.14
C GLY A 193 -16.16 15.11 -5.50
N ILE A 194 -15.79 16.18 -6.23
CA ILE A 194 -15.06 16.10 -7.51
C ILE A 194 -13.69 15.44 -7.31
N TYR A 195 -12.94 15.87 -6.28
CA TYR A 195 -11.63 15.30 -5.96
C TYR A 195 -11.72 13.83 -5.55
N ALA A 196 -12.76 13.47 -4.78
CA ALA A 196 -13.01 12.08 -4.41
C ALA A 196 -13.34 11.20 -5.62
N ALA A 197 -14.10 11.73 -6.59
CA ALA A 197 -14.38 11.05 -7.86
C ALA A 197 -13.09 10.87 -8.69
N ALA A 198 -12.24 11.90 -8.76
CA ALA A 198 -10.96 11.85 -9.45
C ALA A 198 -10.02 10.78 -8.87
N ASN A 199 -10.04 10.56 -7.56
CA ASN A 199 -9.19 9.59 -6.88
C ASN A 199 -9.64 8.12 -7.06
N LYS A 200 -10.85 7.84 -7.56
CA LYS A 200 -11.32 6.46 -7.77
C LYS A 200 -10.48 5.71 -8.80
N ILE A 201 -10.07 6.38 -9.86
CA ILE A 201 -9.27 5.74 -10.93
C ILE A 201 -7.84 5.43 -10.46
N PRO A 202 -7.09 6.36 -9.85
CA PRO A 202 -5.80 6.06 -9.22
C PRO A 202 -5.85 4.89 -8.23
N THR A 203 -6.97 4.71 -7.53
CA THR A 203 -7.16 3.57 -6.61
C THR A 203 -7.10 2.23 -7.32
N ILE A 204 -7.63 2.12 -8.55
CA ILE A 204 -7.55 0.90 -9.36
C ILE A 204 -6.09 0.54 -9.64
N TYR A 205 -5.31 1.53 -10.09
CA TYR A 205 -3.87 1.33 -10.31
C TYR A 205 -3.15 0.91 -9.03
N THR A 206 -3.43 1.57 -7.91
CA THR A 206 -2.81 1.25 -6.62
C THR A 206 -3.13 -0.17 -6.18
N THR A 207 -4.35 -0.65 -6.42
CA THR A 207 -4.75 -2.03 -6.09
C THR A 207 -3.90 -3.05 -6.86
N ILE A 208 -3.73 -2.85 -8.18
CA ILE A 208 -2.88 -3.71 -9.01
C ILE A 208 -1.43 -3.68 -8.51
N PHE A 209 -0.91 -2.48 -8.26
CA PHE A 209 0.46 -2.30 -7.78
C PHE A 209 0.70 -2.94 -6.41
N THR A 210 -0.27 -2.88 -5.49
CA THR A 210 -0.13 -3.42 -4.13
C THR A 210 0.14 -4.92 -4.13
N VAL A 211 -0.49 -5.68 -5.04
CA VAL A 211 -0.24 -7.12 -5.18
C VAL A 211 1.24 -7.37 -5.53
N PHE A 212 1.75 -6.64 -6.51
CA PHE A 212 3.17 -6.73 -6.88
C PHE A 212 4.10 -6.29 -5.74
N ASN A 213 3.80 -5.16 -5.11
CA ASN A 213 4.62 -4.60 -4.03
C ASN A 213 4.71 -5.53 -2.81
N THR A 214 3.65 -6.31 -2.56
CA THR A 214 3.65 -7.32 -1.49
C THR A 214 4.68 -8.42 -1.77
N ALA A 215 4.71 -8.95 -3.00
CA ALA A 215 5.70 -9.93 -3.42
C ALA A 215 7.11 -9.31 -3.50
N TRP A 216 7.22 -8.08 -3.99
CA TRP A 216 8.48 -7.34 -4.07
C TRP A 216 9.17 -7.19 -2.71
N THR A 217 8.43 -6.73 -1.69
CA THR A 217 9.00 -6.54 -0.35
C THR A 217 9.51 -7.84 0.27
N GLU A 218 8.87 -8.97 -0.01
CA GLU A 218 9.35 -10.28 0.40
C GLU A 218 10.61 -10.68 -0.36
N SER A 219 10.59 -10.59 -1.69
CA SER A 219 11.71 -10.98 -2.54
C SER A 219 12.98 -10.19 -2.23
N VAL A 220 12.86 -8.87 -2.06
CA VAL A 220 14.01 -8.03 -1.67
C VAL A 220 14.52 -8.39 -0.29
N SER A 221 13.63 -8.67 0.67
CA SER A 221 14.03 -9.03 2.02
C SER A 221 14.81 -10.35 2.08
N LEU A 222 14.56 -11.25 1.14
CA LEU A 222 15.32 -12.51 0.97
C LEU A 222 16.66 -12.26 0.28
N ALA A 223 16.64 -11.52 -0.83
CA ALA A 223 17.83 -11.31 -1.67
C ALA A 223 18.82 -10.27 -1.12
N ILE A 224 18.50 -9.55 -0.05
CA ILE A 224 19.30 -8.38 0.40
C ILE A 224 20.71 -8.73 0.84
N ASN A 225 20.96 -9.97 1.26
CA ASN A 225 22.27 -10.47 1.69
C ASN A 225 22.97 -11.33 0.63
N ASP A 226 22.38 -11.51 -0.56
CA ASP A 226 22.97 -12.31 -1.63
C ASP A 226 24.10 -11.55 -2.34
N SER A 227 25.03 -12.27 -2.92
CA SER A 227 26.17 -11.69 -3.63
C SER A 227 25.78 -10.95 -4.92
N ASP A 228 24.67 -11.33 -5.55
CA ASP A 228 24.09 -10.77 -6.77
C ASP A 228 22.94 -9.78 -6.52
N ARG A 229 22.73 -9.37 -5.26
CA ARG A 229 21.61 -8.49 -4.84
C ARG A 229 21.45 -7.24 -5.69
N ASP A 230 22.57 -6.59 -6.05
CA ASP A 230 22.54 -5.32 -6.79
C ASP A 230 22.02 -5.53 -8.21
N GLU A 231 22.43 -6.63 -8.87
CA GLU A 231 21.93 -7.01 -10.19
C GLU A 231 20.44 -7.37 -10.12
N TYR A 232 20.05 -8.18 -9.14
CA TYR A 232 18.66 -8.57 -8.91
C TYR A 232 17.76 -7.35 -8.66
N ILE A 233 18.13 -6.48 -7.71
CA ILE A 233 17.35 -5.28 -7.37
C ILE A 233 17.26 -4.34 -8.57
N ASN A 234 18.39 -4.10 -9.28
CA ASN A 234 18.40 -3.24 -10.45
C ASN A 234 17.53 -3.77 -11.59
N SER A 235 17.60 -5.07 -11.86
CA SER A 235 16.75 -5.74 -12.86
C SER A 235 15.27 -5.61 -12.52
N MET A 236 14.89 -5.94 -11.28
CA MET A 236 13.50 -5.87 -10.83
C MET A 236 12.95 -4.43 -10.78
N MET A 237 13.77 -3.46 -10.36
CA MET A 237 13.39 -2.03 -10.38
C MET A 237 13.13 -1.55 -11.81
N ASN A 238 14.01 -1.89 -12.77
CA ASN A 238 13.83 -1.53 -14.18
C ASN A 238 12.59 -2.22 -14.78
N ASN A 239 12.39 -3.50 -14.49
CA ASN A 239 11.23 -4.26 -14.95
C ASN A 239 9.92 -3.70 -14.37
N GLY A 240 9.93 -3.38 -13.07
CA GLY A 240 8.79 -2.73 -12.41
C GLY A 240 8.50 -1.36 -13.01
N PHE A 241 9.53 -0.55 -13.28
CA PHE A 241 9.38 0.75 -13.94
C PHE A 241 8.73 0.61 -15.32
N LYS A 242 9.20 -0.34 -16.15
CA LYS A 242 8.66 -0.61 -17.48
C LYS A 242 7.20 -1.08 -17.43
N LEU A 243 6.90 -2.06 -16.58
CA LEU A 243 5.56 -2.63 -16.47
C LEU A 243 4.56 -1.60 -15.96
N PHE A 244 4.88 -0.92 -14.86
CA PHE A 244 3.94 -0.01 -14.20
C PHE A 244 3.78 1.33 -14.93
N SER A 245 4.79 1.80 -15.67
CA SER A 245 4.61 2.93 -16.59
C SER A 245 3.65 2.59 -17.74
N PHE A 246 3.79 1.40 -18.31
CA PHE A 246 2.86 0.91 -19.34
C PHE A 246 1.42 0.79 -18.82
N VAL A 247 1.23 0.14 -17.66
CA VAL A 247 -0.09 -0.01 -17.02
C VAL A 247 -0.71 1.35 -16.70
N ASN A 248 0.09 2.28 -16.16
CA ASN A 248 -0.39 3.63 -15.82
C ASN A 248 -0.86 4.40 -17.06
N MET A 249 -0.04 4.43 -18.11
CA MET A 249 -0.41 5.08 -19.37
C MET A 249 -1.62 4.41 -20.03
N GLY A 250 -1.71 3.08 -19.95
CA GLY A 250 -2.88 2.33 -20.43
C GLY A 250 -4.16 2.76 -19.72
N ILE A 251 -4.13 2.89 -18.39
CA ILE A 251 -5.28 3.38 -17.62
C ILE A 251 -5.63 4.82 -18.03
N ILE A 252 -4.66 5.72 -18.23
CA ILE A 252 -4.91 7.10 -18.69
C ILE A 252 -5.68 7.09 -20.02
N VAL A 253 -5.23 6.31 -21.00
CA VAL A 253 -5.90 6.23 -22.31
C VAL A 253 -7.28 5.59 -22.19
N CYS A 254 -7.44 4.52 -21.41
CA CYS A 254 -8.73 3.91 -21.14
C CYS A 254 -9.72 4.88 -20.51
N VAL A 255 -9.25 5.71 -19.54
CA VAL A 255 -10.08 6.75 -18.95
C VAL A 255 -10.55 7.75 -20.01
N SER A 256 -9.68 8.18 -20.91
CA SER A 256 -10.08 9.15 -21.94
C SER A 256 -11.19 8.62 -22.86
N LEU A 257 -11.26 7.29 -23.04
CA LEU A 257 -12.27 6.64 -23.85
C LEU A 257 -13.58 6.33 -23.09
N SER A 258 -13.47 6.03 -21.79
CA SER A 258 -14.59 5.50 -20.99
C SER A 258 -15.12 6.46 -19.91
N PHE A 259 -14.49 7.61 -19.70
CA PHE A 259 -14.80 8.53 -18.60
C PHE A 259 -16.29 8.87 -18.49
N ARG A 260 -16.94 9.18 -19.61
CA ARG A 260 -18.35 9.57 -19.65
C ARG A 260 -19.31 8.47 -19.18
N TRP A 261 -18.89 7.22 -19.27
CA TRP A 261 -19.68 6.06 -18.85
C TRP A 261 -19.40 5.66 -17.40
N LEU A 262 -18.16 5.93 -16.95
CA LEU A 262 -17.72 5.54 -15.60
C LEU A 262 -18.08 6.58 -14.53
N ILE A 263 -18.09 7.85 -14.90
CA ILE A 263 -18.24 8.98 -13.95
C ILE A 263 -19.40 9.86 -14.41
N GLY A 264 -20.30 10.16 -13.48
CA GLY A 264 -21.48 10.97 -13.78
C GLY A 264 -21.11 12.39 -14.27
N LYS A 265 -21.98 12.99 -15.10
CA LYS A 265 -21.76 14.33 -15.69
C LYS A 265 -21.46 15.42 -14.67
N GLN A 266 -21.98 15.33 -13.46
CA GLN A 266 -21.74 16.27 -12.37
C GLN A 266 -20.29 16.31 -11.89
N TYR A 267 -19.46 15.33 -12.25
CA TYR A 267 -18.04 15.24 -11.91
C TYR A 267 -17.13 15.39 -13.12
N GLU A 268 -17.57 16.08 -14.18
CA GLU A 268 -16.77 16.20 -15.42
C GLU A 268 -15.42 16.89 -15.17
N GLU A 269 -15.35 17.81 -14.24
CA GLU A 269 -14.11 18.48 -13.82
C GLU A 269 -13.07 17.51 -13.27
N ALA A 270 -13.50 16.39 -12.68
CA ALA A 270 -12.59 15.34 -12.18
C ALA A 270 -11.66 14.80 -13.27
N TYR A 271 -12.09 14.83 -14.54
CA TYR A 271 -11.29 14.40 -15.68
C TYR A 271 -9.92 15.06 -15.72
N ASN A 272 -9.85 16.35 -15.53
CA ASN A 272 -8.61 17.12 -15.61
C ASN A 272 -7.60 16.73 -14.51
N HIS A 273 -8.09 16.30 -13.36
CA HIS A 273 -7.27 15.92 -12.21
C HIS A 273 -6.77 14.48 -12.28
N ILE A 274 -7.52 13.56 -12.94
CA ILE A 274 -7.18 12.14 -13.03
C ILE A 274 -5.81 11.93 -13.67
N PHE A 275 -5.48 12.66 -14.73
CA PHE A 275 -4.17 12.55 -15.38
C PHE A 275 -3.03 12.85 -14.40
N ILE A 276 -3.09 13.98 -13.70
CA ILE A 276 -2.05 14.40 -12.74
C ILE A 276 -1.94 13.39 -11.60
N LEU A 277 -3.09 12.93 -11.08
CA LEU A 277 -3.13 11.96 -9.99
C LEU A 277 -2.60 10.58 -10.43
N LEU A 278 -2.83 10.13 -11.68
CA LEU A 278 -2.27 8.90 -12.19
C LEU A 278 -0.74 8.97 -12.34
N VAL A 279 -0.21 10.11 -12.82
CA VAL A 279 1.24 10.33 -12.85
C VAL A 279 1.80 10.36 -11.43
N ALA A 280 1.12 11.04 -10.50
CA ALA A 280 1.53 11.09 -9.10
C ALA A 280 1.59 9.70 -8.46
N ILE A 281 0.56 8.87 -8.66
CA ILE A 281 0.52 7.54 -8.05
C ILE A 281 1.54 6.57 -8.69
N PHE A 282 1.89 6.76 -9.97
CA PHE A 282 2.99 6.03 -10.58
C PHE A 282 4.32 6.34 -9.89
N ILE A 283 4.61 7.63 -9.63
CA ILE A 283 5.82 8.02 -8.90
C ILE A 283 5.79 7.46 -7.47
N ASN A 284 4.63 7.48 -6.81
CA ASN A 284 4.46 6.84 -5.50
C ASN A 284 4.77 5.34 -5.53
N SER A 285 4.41 4.65 -6.61
CA SER A 285 4.77 3.24 -6.79
C SER A 285 6.28 3.04 -6.82
N MET A 286 7.00 3.92 -7.50
CA MET A 286 8.47 3.90 -7.52
C MET A 286 9.04 4.22 -6.13
N CYS A 287 8.43 5.14 -5.37
CA CYS A 287 8.78 5.38 -3.96
C CYS A 287 8.60 4.11 -3.11
N SER A 288 7.55 3.35 -3.37
CA SER A 288 7.25 2.11 -2.63
C SER A 288 8.25 1.00 -2.95
N LEU A 289 8.67 0.87 -4.21
CA LEU A 289 9.74 -0.07 -4.59
C LEU A 289 11.04 0.24 -3.87
N LEU A 290 11.46 1.52 -3.85
CA LEU A 290 12.62 1.96 -3.08
C LEU A 290 12.43 1.76 -1.57
N GLY A 291 11.21 1.93 -1.08
CA GLY A 291 10.83 1.64 0.31
C GLY A 291 11.02 0.16 0.66
N GLY A 292 10.71 -0.76 -0.26
CA GLY A 292 10.97 -2.18 -0.11
C GLY A 292 12.47 -2.49 0.06
N VAL A 293 13.34 -1.85 -0.74
CA VAL A 293 14.80 -1.97 -0.61
C VAL A 293 15.28 -1.44 0.75
N LEU A 294 14.84 -0.24 1.15
CA LEU A 294 15.18 0.34 2.45
C LEU A 294 14.69 -0.52 3.62
N GLY A 295 13.50 -1.11 3.50
CA GLY A 295 12.95 -2.07 4.48
C GLY A 295 13.80 -3.33 4.58
N GLY A 296 14.24 -3.88 3.45
CA GLY A 296 15.19 -4.99 3.40
C GLY A 296 16.53 -4.66 4.05
N LEU A 297 17.06 -3.46 3.83
CA LEU A 297 18.28 -2.92 4.47
C LEU A 297 18.06 -2.54 5.94
N LYS A 298 16.84 -2.64 6.47
CA LYS A 298 16.44 -2.18 7.82
C LYS A 298 16.62 -0.66 8.04
N ASP A 299 16.75 0.13 6.98
CA ASP A 299 16.84 1.58 7.06
C ASP A 299 15.45 2.25 7.03
N THR A 300 14.62 1.89 8.01
CA THR A 300 13.27 2.41 8.16
C THR A 300 13.22 3.88 8.56
N LYS A 301 14.32 4.41 9.12
CA LYS A 301 14.46 5.84 9.44
C LYS A 301 14.33 6.70 8.18
N VAL A 302 14.98 6.30 7.08
CA VAL A 302 14.87 7.00 5.80
C VAL A 302 13.44 6.91 5.27
N ILE A 303 12.77 5.77 5.40
CA ILE A 303 11.36 5.62 5.01
C ILE A 303 10.49 6.63 5.78
N GLY A 304 10.66 6.68 7.11
CA GLY A 304 9.89 7.56 7.99
C GLY A 304 10.06 9.03 7.64
N TRP A 305 11.29 9.54 7.71
CA TRP A 305 11.52 10.99 7.56
C TRP A 305 11.22 11.49 6.14
N THR A 306 11.51 10.70 5.10
CA THR A 306 11.22 11.11 3.71
C THR A 306 9.72 11.27 3.48
N THR A 307 8.89 10.43 4.10
CA THR A 307 7.43 10.55 4.01
C THR A 307 6.91 11.74 4.81
N VAL A 308 7.50 12.03 5.98
CA VAL A 308 7.19 13.24 6.76
C VAL A 308 7.46 14.50 5.92
N VAL A 309 8.63 14.59 5.31
CA VAL A 309 8.99 15.73 4.43
C VAL A 309 8.01 15.84 3.26
N GLY A 310 7.67 14.73 2.62
CA GLY A 310 6.68 14.71 1.54
C GLY A 310 5.29 15.18 2.00
N ALA A 311 4.81 14.72 3.17
CA ALA A 311 3.52 15.13 3.71
C ALA A 311 3.47 16.62 4.05
N ILE A 312 4.53 17.15 4.64
CA ILE A 312 4.66 18.60 4.92
C ILE A 312 4.65 19.39 3.60
N ALA A 313 5.45 18.96 2.62
CA ALA A 313 5.49 19.61 1.30
C ALA A 313 4.11 19.58 0.62
N ASN A 314 3.40 18.44 0.65
CA ASN A 314 2.04 18.34 0.14
C ASN A 314 1.11 19.39 0.78
N ALA A 315 1.03 19.40 2.11
CA ALA A 315 0.15 20.31 2.82
C ALA A 315 0.49 21.80 2.56
N LEU A 316 1.78 22.17 2.57
CA LEU A 316 2.22 23.55 2.33
C LEU A 316 1.94 24.00 0.90
N ILE A 317 2.25 23.17 -0.11
CA ILE A 317 2.02 23.52 -1.52
C ILE A 317 0.52 23.61 -1.80
N ASN A 318 -0.28 22.65 -1.28
CA ASN A 318 -1.73 22.68 -1.43
C ASN A 318 -2.31 23.96 -0.81
N PHE A 319 -1.97 24.25 0.44
CA PHE A 319 -2.44 25.44 1.15
C PHE A 319 -2.05 26.75 0.43
N ALA A 320 -0.81 26.83 -0.06
CA ALA A 320 -0.33 28.04 -0.74
C ALA A 320 -1.00 28.28 -2.11
N LEU A 321 -1.34 27.20 -2.84
CA LEU A 321 -1.82 27.31 -4.21
C LEU A 321 -3.33 27.17 -4.35
N ILE A 322 -4.07 26.68 -3.33
CA ILE A 322 -5.49 26.36 -3.45
C ILE A 322 -6.35 27.57 -3.85
N GLN A 323 -6.02 28.76 -3.37
CA GLN A 323 -6.75 29.99 -3.71
C GLN A 323 -6.46 30.48 -5.13
N SER A 324 -5.26 30.19 -5.67
CA SER A 324 -4.82 30.67 -6.98
C SER A 324 -5.25 29.75 -8.13
N ILE A 325 -5.14 28.43 -7.94
CA ILE A 325 -5.37 27.44 -8.99
C ILE A 325 -6.46 26.41 -8.63
N GLY A 326 -7.21 26.65 -7.56
CA GLY A 326 -8.33 25.80 -7.16
C GLY A 326 -7.91 24.34 -6.92
N LEU A 327 -8.74 23.41 -7.38
CA LEU A 327 -8.56 21.97 -7.16
C LEU A 327 -7.24 21.41 -7.76
N TYR A 328 -6.65 22.09 -8.73
CA TYR A 328 -5.33 21.72 -9.26
C TYR A 328 -4.23 21.76 -8.20
N ALA A 329 -4.36 22.60 -7.18
CA ALA A 329 -3.40 22.67 -6.08
C ALA A 329 -3.23 21.32 -5.38
N ALA A 330 -4.34 20.63 -5.09
CA ALA A 330 -4.31 19.31 -4.45
C ALA A 330 -3.67 18.23 -5.33
N SER A 331 -3.95 18.23 -6.64
CA SER A 331 -3.37 17.25 -7.56
C SER A 331 -1.87 17.50 -7.78
N ILE A 332 -1.46 18.76 -7.91
CA ILE A 332 -0.07 19.15 -8.14
C ILE A 332 0.76 18.96 -6.87
N SER A 333 0.24 19.34 -5.70
CA SER A 333 0.94 19.13 -4.43
C SER A 333 1.21 17.64 -4.16
N THR A 334 0.26 16.77 -4.49
CA THR A 334 0.42 15.31 -4.41
C THR A 334 1.53 14.83 -5.34
N LEU A 335 1.56 15.29 -6.60
CA LEU A 335 2.61 14.94 -7.55
C LEU A 335 3.99 15.40 -7.07
N VAL A 336 4.11 16.64 -6.64
CA VAL A 336 5.38 17.23 -6.18
C VAL A 336 5.87 16.53 -4.91
N SER A 337 4.98 16.23 -3.98
CA SER A 337 5.35 15.54 -2.74
C SER A 337 5.91 14.13 -3.01
N TYR A 338 5.32 13.39 -3.94
CA TYR A 338 5.83 12.06 -4.33
C TYR A 338 7.16 12.15 -5.07
N LEU A 339 7.38 13.18 -5.89
CA LEU A 339 8.68 13.45 -6.51
C LEU A 339 9.76 13.73 -5.46
N ILE A 340 9.45 14.52 -4.44
CA ILE A 340 10.37 14.81 -3.32
C ILE A 340 10.73 13.51 -2.60
N ILE A 341 9.75 12.69 -2.22
CA ILE A 341 9.98 11.39 -1.57
C ILE A 341 10.85 10.50 -2.45
N TYR A 342 10.54 10.41 -3.75
CA TYR A 342 11.29 9.59 -4.71
C TYR A 342 12.75 9.99 -4.78
N ILE A 343 13.04 11.28 -4.92
CA ILE A 343 14.41 11.81 -5.03
C ILE A 343 15.21 11.49 -3.77
N PHE A 344 14.65 11.71 -2.58
CA PHE A 344 15.35 11.42 -1.33
C PHE A 344 15.59 9.92 -1.13
N ARG A 345 14.58 9.08 -1.37
CA ARG A 345 14.75 7.62 -1.28
C ARG A 345 15.73 7.09 -2.30
N LEU A 346 15.68 7.57 -3.54
CA LEU A 346 16.62 7.17 -4.59
C LEU A 346 18.07 7.52 -4.21
N LYS A 347 18.29 8.74 -3.68
CA LYS A 347 19.62 9.14 -3.20
C LYS A 347 20.10 8.26 -2.05
N ALA A 348 19.23 7.87 -1.14
CA ALA A 348 19.58 7.00 -0.02
C ALA A 348 19.93 5.57 -0.50
N VAL A 349 19.09 4.98 -1.33
CA VAL A 349 19.32 3.62 -1.85
C VAL A 349 20.57 3.55 -2.71
N LYS A 350 20.84 4.55 -3.56
CA LYS A 350 22.05 4.60 -4.42
C LYS A 350 23.39 4.63 -3.65
N LYS A 351 23.36 4.91 -2.34
CA LYS A 351 24.58 4.83 -1.49
C LYS A 351 24.96 3.39 -1.15
N VAL A 352 24.03 2.45 -1.24
CA VAL A 352 24.20 1.07 -0.77
C VAL A 352 24.01 0.04 -1.88
N VAL A 353 23.12 0.35 -2.84
CA VAL A 353 22.76 -0.53 -3.95
C VAL A 353 22.96 0.20 -5.27
N TYR A 354 23.59 -0.47 -6.23
CA TYR A 354 23.78 0.10 -7.56
C TYR A 354 22.46 0.06 -8.35
N ILE A 355 21.86 1.24 -8.59
CA ILE A 355 20.64 1.38 -9.40
C ILE A 355 20.95 2.22 -10.63
N LYS A 356 20.78 1.60 -11.81
CA LYS A 356 20.91 2.24 -13.12
C LYS A 356 19.59 2.10 -13.88
N VAL A 357 18.91 3.22 -14.10
CA VAL A 357 17.76 3.25 -15.01
C VAL A 357 18.26 3.45 -16.43
N SER A 358 17.71 2.68 -17.38
CA SER A 358 18.03 2.85 -18.80
C SER A 358 17.59 4.24 -19.26
N GLY A 359 18.57 5.10 -19.63
CA GLY A 359 18.29 6.44 -20.15
C GLY A 359 17.47 6.40 -21.44
N GLU A 360 17.72 5.44 -22.30
CA GLU A 360 16.96 5.22 -23.53
C GLU A 360 15.49 4.97 -23.23
N TYR A 361 15.19 4.07 -22.28
CA TYR A 361 13.83 3.79 -21.89
C TYR A 361 13.14 5.00 -21.23
N LEU A 362 13.86 5.79 -20.44
CA LEU A 362 13.33 7.03 -19.87
C LEU A 362 12.88 8.01 -20.94
N VAL A 363 13.70 8.21 -21.98
CA VAL A 363 13.35 9.09 -23.11
C VAL A 363 12.12 8.56 -23.85
N GLN A 364 12.07 7.27 -24.15
CA GLN A 364 10.90 6.65 -24.80
C GLN A 364 9.65 6.76 -23.94
N CYS A 365 9.76 6.53 -22.63
CA CYS A 365 8.64 6.63 -21.69
C CYS A 365 8.10 8.08 -21.62
N LEU A 366 8.99 9.08 -21.56
CA LEU A 366 8.60 10.49 -21.57
C LEU A 366 7.94 10.88 -22.91
N ALA A 367 8.48 10.44 -24.04
CA ALA A 367 7.87 10.69 -25.35
C ALA A 367 6.47 10.08 -25.45
N MET A 368 6.31 8.83 -24.98
CA MET A 368 5.01 8.17 -24.96
C MET A 368 4.02 8.87 -24.01
N LEU A 369 4.50 9.31 -22.84
CA LEU A 369 3.68 10.07 -21.89
C LEU A 369 3.20 11.40 -22.48
N LEU A 370 4.02 12.10 -23.28
CA LEU A 370 3.62 13.32 -23.97
C LEU A 370 2.55 13.04 -25.05
N ILE A 371 2.68 11.93 -25.78
CA ILE A 371 1.66 11.52 -26.76
C ILE A 371 0.33 11.20 -26.03
N VAL A 372 0.40 10.46 -24.94
CA VAL A 372 -0.78 10.14 -24.12
C VAL A 372 -1.39 11.40 -23.50
N PHE A 373 -0.57 12.35 -23.02
CA PHE A 373 -1.02 13.64 -22.51
C PHE A 373 -1.79 14.41 -23.60
N TRP A 374 -1.21 14.54 -24.76
CA TRP A 374 -1.86 15.23 -25.89
C TRP A 374 -3.19 14.57 -26.26
N GLY A 375 -3.22 13.25 -26.44
CA GLY A 375 -4.46 12.51 -26.75
C GLY A 375 -5.53 12.65 -25.68
N TYR A 376 -5.13 12.60 -24.40
CA TYR A 376 -6.02 12.74 -23.26
C TYR A 376 -6.77 14.07 -23.27
N PHE A 377 -6.06 15.18 -23.42
CA PHE A 377 -6.67 16.53 -23.42
C PHE A 377 -7.33 16.90 -24.77
N TYR A 378 -6.92 16.28 -25.87
CA TYR A 378 -7.57 16.48 -27.18
C TYR A 378 -8.95 15.81 -27.27
N ARG A 379 -9.23 14.80 -26.45
CA ARG A 379 -10.52 14.11 -26.27
C ARG A 379 -11.18 13.52 -27.53
N LYS A 380 -10.44 13.26 -28.63
CA LYS A 380 -10.98 12.56 -29.80
C LYS A 380 -10.82 11.06 -29.67
N SER A 381 -11.93 10.31 -29.65
CA SER A 381 -11.95 8.86 -29.42
C SER A 381 -11.08 8.09 -30.43
N ILE A 382 -11.13 8.44 -31.72
CA ILE A 382 -10.33 7.78 -32.75
C ILE A 382 -8.82 7.91 -32.45
N ILE A 383 -8.37 9.10 -32.08
CA ILE A 383 -6.97 9.36 -31.76
C ILE A 383 -6.56 8.53 -30.52
N ASN A 384 -7.39 8.52 -29.50
CA ASN A 384 -7.11 7.75 -28.29
C ASN A 384 -7.09 6.24 -28.53
N VAL A 385 -7.90 5.71 -29.47
CA VAL A 385 -7.81 4.31 -29.91
C VAL A 385 -6.48 4.04 -30.61
N VAL A 386 -6.04 4.93 -31.50
CA VAL A 386 -4.72 4.79 -32.16
C VAL A 386 -3.59 4.84 -31.16
N ILE A 387 -3.65 5.77 -30.17
CA ILE A 387 -2.66 5.86 -29.10
C ILE A 387 -2.67 4.57 -28.25
N LEU A 388 -3.84 4.01 -27.96
CA LEU A 388 -3.95 2.75 -27.21
C LEU A 388 -3.27 1.59 -27.93
N ILE A 389 -3.48 1.48 -29.24
CA ILE A 389 -2.83 0.44 -30.07
C ILE A 389 -1.31 0.64 -30.07
N ALA A 390 -0.84 1.87 -30.33
CA ALA A 390 0.58 2.19 -30.33
C ALA A 390 1.24 1.92 -28.96
N LEU A 391 0.58 2.33 -27.88
CA LEU A 391 1.01 2.06 -26.51
C LEU A 391 1.07 0.56 -26.22
N THR A 392 0.08 -0.20 -26.67
CA THR A 392 0.04 -1.65 -26.45
C THR A 392 1.20 -2.35 -27.18
N VAL A 393 1.45 -2.00 -28.42
CA VAL A 393 2.58 -2.55 -29.20
C VAL A 393 3.90 -2.20 -28.52
N TRP A 394 4.11 -0.93 -28.18
CA TRP A 394 5.31 -0.47 -27.48
C TRP A 394 5.47 -1.17 -26.12
N GLY A 395 4.39 -1.28 -25.34
CA GLY A 395 4.39 -1.89 -24.02
C GLY A 395 4.71 -3.39 -24.06
N ILE A 396 4.16 -4.14 -25.02
CA ILE A 396 4.48 -5.55 -25.22
C ILE A 396 5.95 -5.71 -25.60
N PHE A 397 6.46 -4.87 -26.50
CA PHE A 397 7.86 -4.93 -26.92
C PHE A 397 8.81 -4.66 -25.75
N GLN A 398 8.55 -3.64 -24.96
CA GLN A 398 9.39 -3.27 -23.80
C GLN A 398 9.34 -4.30 -22.65
N ASN A 399 8.18 -4.95 -22.46
CA ASN A 399 7.94 -5.90 -21.39
C ASN A 399 7.99 -7.38 -21.85
N ARG A 400 8.50 -7.65 -23.06
CA ARG A 400 8.51 -9.00 -23.65
C ARG A 400 9.17 -10.03 -22.71
N ASN A 401 10.26 -9.67 -22.04
CA ASN A 401 11.01 -10.54 -21.14
C ASN A 401 10.21 -10.95 -19.86
N ILE A 402 9.14 -10.24 -19.54
CA ILE A 402 8.24 -10.54 -18.43
C ILE A 402 6.99 -11.24 -18.96
N LEU A 403 6.39 -10.70 -20.04
CA LEU A 403 5.09 -11.16 -20.54
C LEU A 403 5.15 -12.55 -21.19
N PHE A 404 6.20 -12.84 -21.99
CA PHE A 404 6.30 -14.15 -22.66
C PHE A 404 6.47 -15.32 -21.69
N PRO A 405 7.36 -15.27 -20.66
CA PRO A 405 7.44 -16.32 -19.66
C PRO A 405 6.13 -16.53 -18.89
N LEU A 406 5.43 -15.44 -18.54
CA LEU A 406 4.14 -15.52 -17.87
C LEU A 406 3.08 -16.22 -18.72
N ILE A 407 2.97 -15.85 -20.00
CA ILE A 407 2.02 -16.48 -20.93
C ILE A 407 2.33 -17.96 -21.11
N ASN A 408 3.59 -18.32 -21.23
CA ASN A 408 4.02 -19.72 -21.37
C ASN A 408 3.74 -20.53 -20.09
N SER A 409 3.97 -19.97 -18.92
CA SER A 409 3.64 -20.60 -17.64
C SER A 409 2.13 -20.86 -17.49
N ILE A 410 1.29 -19.88 -17.90
CA ILE A 410 -0.16 -20.04 -17.89
C ILE A 410 -0.61 -21.12 -18.88
N LYS A 411 -0.06 -21.12 -20.11
CA LYS A 411 -0.37 -22.14 -21.12
C LYS A 411 -0.02 -23.54 -20.62
N ASN A 412 1.15 -23.70 -20.01
CA ASN A 412 1.59 -25.00 -19.50
C ASN A 412 0.69 -25.51 -18.36
N LYS A 413 0.28 -24.63 -17.44
CA LYS A 413 -0.67 -24.97 -16.38
C LYS A 413 -2.06 -25.35 -16.92
N LEU A 414 -2.54 -24.64 -17.96
CA LEU A 414 -3.82 -24.94 -18.59
C LEU A 414 -3.76 -26.24 -19.43
N ALA A 415 -2.60 -26.61 -19.95
CA ALA A 415 -2.39 -27.88 -20.63
C ALA A 415 -2.38 -29.04 -19.64
N GLN A 416 -1.68 -28.92 -18.51
CA GLN A 416 -1.66 -29.92 -17.44
C GLN A 416 -3.05 -30.20 -16.84
N ASN A 417 -3.85 -29.16 -16.60
CA ASN A 417 -5.23 -29.32 -16.08
C ASN A 417 -6.22 -29.90 -17.13
N LYS A 418 -5.83 -30.10 -18.38
CA LYS A 418 -6.67 -30.78 -19.40
C LYS A 418 -6.32 -32.25 -19.57
N GLU A 419 -5.18 -32.67 -19.02
CA GLU A 419 -4.70 -34.05 -19.05
C GLU A 419 -5.06 -34.81 -17.75
N GLU A 420 -5.46 -34.08 -16.68
CA GLU A 420 -6.13 -34.60 -15.48
C GLU A 420 -7.66 -34.57 -15.64
#